data_abc6c2c490e1bd78a40344c82ca7e870
#
_entry.id   abc6c2c490e1bd78a40344c82ca7e870
#
_cell.length_a   1.000
_cell.length_b   1.000
_cell.length_c   1.000
_cell.angle_alpha   90.00
_cell.angle_beta   90.00
_cell.angle_gamma   90.00
#
_symmetry.space_group_name_H-M   'P 1'
#
loop_
_entity.id
_entity.type
_entity.pdbx_description
1 polymer ?
#
loop_
_entity_poly.entity_id
_entity_poly.type
_entity_poly.pdbx_seq_one_letter_code
_entity_poly.pdbx_strand_id
1 'polypeptide(L)'
;MPTPNNHIIVLGAGVTGLTSAVFLVEAGHDVTVIAAHVPGDSSIEYTSPWAGAHWHTHATPEDPRACDWDVQTYEYWIGVLEREGRDGTLPKAGLKLYDSFKYWDFPVKEAIWWAPYVKEYRVLADHQEPFCSINGSTPEGAGKIQAAVVYRAVAVNVAQYLLYLQERARKAGAVVIKARLPVDQGLQHALEAAEREAMSKGRRKGDCFVNATGLGAAKLCGDETMYPIRGQTVLVKGEAATIFTRSGVDYGAYCIPRPGSGSTILGGTKEKGVWSETPDPKVTEQILKHAALDIPELMTGPDGGFEIISVQCGLRPGRHGGARVEIERVCGKRVVHAYGHAGGGYQNSIGSARLTLRLVEESLACAPVAARL
;
A
#
# COMPACT_ATOMS: atom_id res chain seq x y z
N MET A 1 30.19 17.32 7.12
CA MET A 1 31.04 16.21 6.71
C MET A 1 30.21 15.36 5.74
N PRO A 2 30.73 14.83 4.64
CA PRO A 2 29.98 13.90 3.84
C PRO A 2 29.61 12.72 4.74
N THR A 3 28.32 12.39 4.80
CA THR A 3 27.82 11.19 5.47
C THR A 3 28.57 9.98 4.92
N PRO A 4 29.07 9.06 5.75
CA PRO A 4 29.71 7.86 5.25
C PRO A 4 28.76 7.14 4.32
N ASN A 5 29.21 6.81 3.12
CA ASN A 5 28.44 6.10 2.09
C ASN A 5 28.24 4.63 2.53
N ASN A 6 27.33 4.42 3.50
CA ASN A 6 27.03 3.08 4.01
C ASN A 6 26.23 2.30 2.97
N HIS A 7 26.52 1.01 2.83
CA HIS A 7 25.79 0.11 1.94
C HIS A 7 24.59 -0.52 2.66
N ILE A 8 23.40 -0.22 2.18
CA ILE A 8 22.13 -0.73 2.73
C ILE A 8 21.54 -1.75 1.76
N ILE A 9 21.25 -2.95 2.25
CA ILE A 9 20.59 -3.99 1.48
C ILE A 9 19.12 -4.05 1.88
N VAL A 10 18.21 -3.76 0.93
CA VAL A 10 16.76 -3.81 1.12
C VAL A 10 16.23 -5.12 0.58
N LEU A 11 15.57 -5.91 1.42
CA LEU A 11 14.92 -7.17 1.06
C LEU A 11 13.45 -6.91 0.73
N GLY A 12 13.08 -7.11 -0.54
CA GLY A 12 11.73 -6.89 -1.06
C GLY A 12 11.59 -5.61 -1.87
N ALA A 13 10.89 -5.71 -3.02
CA ALA A 13 10.63 -4.62 -3.96
C ALA A 13 9.11 -4.30 -4.07
N GLY A 14 8.36 -4.54 -2.99
CA GLY A 14 7.00 -4.00 -2.81
C GLY A 14 7.03 -2.50 -2.54
N VAL A 15 5.85 -1.88 -2.40
CA VAL A 15 5.74 -0.44 -2.13
C VAL A 15 6.57 0.00 -0.93
N THR A 16 6.57 -0.78 0.16
CA THR A 16 7.36 -0.46 1.37
C THR A 16 8.86 -0.49 1.09
N GLY A 17 9.35 -1.56 0.46
CA GLY A 17 10.79 -1.71 0.17
C GLY A 17 11.30 -0.68 -0.83
N LEU A 18 10.55 -0.43 -1.91
CA LEU A 18 10.94 0.56 -2.92
C LEU A 18 10.88 1.99 -2.37
N THR A 19 9.86 2.33 -1.57
CA THR A 19 9.79 3.65 -0.94
C THR A 19 10.96 3.84 0.03
N SER A 20 11.26 2.84 0.86
CA SER A 20 12.43 2.87 1.75
C SER A 20 13.74 3.03 0.96
N ALA A 21 13.90 2.29 -0.14
CA ALA A 21 15.09 2.39 -0.99
C ALA A 21 15.27 3.80 -1.59
N VAL A 22 14.18 4.44 -2.03
CA VAL A 22 14.20 5.82 -2.52
C VAL A 22 14.69 6.77 -1.43
N PHE A 23 14.12 6.72 -0.23
CA PHE A 23 14.52 7.61 0.86
C PHE A 23 15.97 7.38 1.31
N LEU A 24 16.42 6.13 1.36
CA LEU A 24 17.79 5.78 1.73
C LEU A 24 18.81 6.28 0.69
N VAL A 25 18.56 6.05 -0.60
CA VAL A 25 19.51 6.46 -1.65
C VAL A 25 19.55 7.99 -1.79
N GLU A 26 18.42 8.69 -1.62
CA GLU A 26 18.35 10.15 -1.62
C GLU A 26 19.00 10.80 -0.39
N ALA A 27 19.10 10.06 0.72
CA ALA A 27 19.86 10.45 1.90
C ALA A 27 21.40 10.21 1.75
N GLY A 28 21.84 9.68 0.60
CA GLY A 28 23.27 9.48 0.29
C GLY A 28 23.82 8.11 0.64
N HIS A 29 22.98 7.15 1.00
CA HIS A 29 23.41 5.76 1.19
C HIS A 29 23.57 5.04 -0.15
N ASP A 30 24.48 4.08 -0.19
CA ASP A 30 24.60 3.11 -1.27
C ASP A 30 23.55 2.02 -1.08
N VAL A 31 22.61 1.83 -2.02
CA VAL A 31 21.45 0.96 -1.83
C VAL A 31 21.41 -0.17 -2.85
N THR A 32 21.21 -1.40 -2.35
CA THR A 32 20.92 -2.57 -3.17
C THR A 32 19.57 -3.16 -2.74
N VAL A 33 18.59 -3.22 -3.65
CA VAL A 33 17.31 -3.90 -3.44
C VAL A 33 17.40 -5.31 -3.98
N ILE A 34 17.05 -6.31 -3.19
CA ILE A 34 17.02 -7.73 -3.60
C ILE A 34 15.62 -8.28 -3.37
N ALA A 35 15.00 -8.82 -4.41
CA ALA A 35 13.63 -9.30 -4.33
C ALA A 35 13.35 -10.44 -5.31
N ALA A 36 12.51 -11.38 -4.90
CA ALA A 36 12.00 -12.44 -5.77
C ALA A 36 11.10 -11.89 -6.89
N HIS A 37 10.34 -10.83 -6.58
CA HIS A 37 9.43 -10.15 -7.49
C HIS A 37 9.75 -8.65 -7.54
N VAL A 38 9.69 -8.08 -8.75
CA VAL A 38 9.95 -6.67 -9.03
C VAL A 38 8.77 -6.04 -9.77
N PRO A 39 8.65 -4.70 -9.86
CA PRO A 39 7.60 -4.06 -10.65
C PRO A 39 7.49 -4.62 -12.07
N GLY A 40 6.25 -4.96 -12.46
CA GLY A 40 5.93 -5.67 -13.69
C GLY A 40 5.64 -7.16 -13.50
N ASP A 41 6.06 -7.77 -12.39
CA ASP A 41 5.66 -9.13 -12.05
C ASP A 41 4.23 -9.18 -11.48
N SER A 42 3.51 -10.28 -11.78
CA SER A 42 2.20 -10.59 -11.23
C SER A 42 2.26 -11.96 -10.53
N SER A 43 2.38 -11.95 -9.21
CA SER A 43 2.39 -13.14 -8.36
C SER A 43 1.56 -12.88 -7.13
N ILE A 44 0.89 -13.91 -6.60
CA ILE A 44 0.16 -13.81 -5.33
C ILE A 44 1.10 -13.50 -4.15
N GLU A 45 2.36 -13.91 -4.24
CA GLU A 45 3.40 -13.59 -3.25
C GLU A 45 3.81 -12.12 -3.26
N TYR A 46 3.49 -11.39 -4.34
CA TYR A 46 3.81 -9.98 -4.53
C TYR A 46 2.57 -9.10 -4.35
N THR A 47 2.29 -8.70 -3.12
CA THR A 47 1.04 -8.04 -2.74
C THR A 47 0.79 -6.70 -3.44
N SER A 48 1.84 -5.88 -3.61
CA SER A 48 1.71 -4.47 -4.02
C SER A 48 0.97 -4.22 -5.34
N PRO A 49 1.13 -5.00 -6.42
CA PRO A 49 0.39 -4.82 -7.67
C PRO A 49 -1.13 -5.04 -7.57
N TRP A 50 -1.58 -5.80 -6.55
CA TRP A 50 -2.99 -6.16 -6.37
C TRP A 50 -3.79 -5.13 -5.58
N ALA A 51 -3.16 -4.07 -5.05
CA ALA A 51 -3.84 -2.98 -4.38
C ALA A 51 -4.69 -2.15 -5.33
N GLY A 52 -5.69 -1.41 -4.81
CA GLY A 52 -6.48 -0.49 -5.59
C GLY A 52 -5.66 0.55 -6.36
N ALA A 53 -4.93 1.49 -5.73
CA ALA A 53 -4.97 1.92 -4.35
C ALA A 53 -5.43 3.39 -4.28
N HIS A 54 -5.85 3.83 -3.13
CA HIS A 54 -6.09 5.26 -2.86
C HIS A 54 -5.74 5.57 -1.40
N TRP A 55 -5.57 6.84 -1.10
CA TRP A 55 -5.42 7.26 0.29
C TRP A 55 -6.75 7.10 1.03
N HIS A 56 -6.77 6.18 1.94
CA HIS A 56 -7.91 5.89 2.82
C HIS A 56 -7.36 5.27 4.11
N THR A 57 -7.51 5.98 5.22
CA THR A 57 -6.95 5.50 6.48
C THR A 57 -7.69 4.29 7.03
N HIS A 58 -6.92 3.34 7.53
CA HIS A 58 -7.36 2.23 8.37
C HIS A 58 -6.83 2.38 9.81
N ALA A 59 -6.02 3.41 10.06
CA ALA A 59 -5.49 3.70 11.38
C ALA A 59 -6.59 4.28 12.30
N THR A 60 -6.48 3.96 13.56
CA THR A 60 -7.35 4.49 14.61
C THR A 60 -6.51 5.28 15.62
N PRO A 61 -7.09 6.20 16.41
CA PRO A 61 -6.36 7.00 17.39
C PRO A 61 -5.51 6.20 18.38
N GLU A 62 -5.85 4.91 18.58
CA GLU A 62 -5.09 3.97 19.43
C GLU A 62 -3.74 3.57 18.81
N ASP A 63 -3.57 3.77 17.49
CA ASP A 63 -2.26 3.64 16.81
C ASP A 63 -1.82 4.99 16.24
N PRO A 64 -1.31 5.91 17.09
CA PRO A 64 -0.90 7.25 16.67
C PRO A 64 0.25 7.22 15.67
N ARG A 65 1.05 6.15 15.66
CA ARG A 65 2.15 5.95 14.70
C ARG A 65 1.61 5.71 13.29
N ALA A 66 0.60 4.84 13.15
CA ALA A 66 -0.05 4.61 11.87
C ALA A 66 -0.81 5.85 11.38
N CYS A 67 -1.47 6.59 12.30
CA CYS A 67 -2.10 7.86 11.98
C CYS A 67 -1.10 8.88 11.41
N ASP A 68 0.05 9.04 12.05
CA ASP A 68 1.11 9.95 11.60
C ASP A 68 1.66 9.53 10.22
N TRP A 69 1.87 8.24 9.97
CA TRP A 69 2.30 7.75 8.66
C TRP A 69 1.28 8.04 7.55
N ASP A 70 -0.01 7.89 7.85
CA ASP A 70 -1.08 8.20 6.90
C ASP A 70 -1.07 9.68 6.53
N VAL A 71 -0.96 10.58 7.50
CA VAL A 71 -0.88 12.03 7.28
C VAL A 71 0.35 12.39 6.45
N GLN A 72 1.52 11.89 6.84
CA GLN A 72 2.77 12.16 6.11
C GLN A 72 2.70 11.70 4.65
N THR A 73 2.04 10.57 4.38
CA THR A 73 1.88 10.06 3.01
C THR A 73 0.92 10.94 2.22
N TYR A 74 -0.19 11.36 2.80
CA TYR A 74 -1.13 12.27 2.16
C TYR A 74 -0.45 13.58 1.75
N GLU A 75 0.19 14.24 2.68
CA GLU A 75 0.92 15.49 2.43
C GLU A 75 1.99 15.36 1.35
N TYR A 76 2.75 14.26 1.40
CA TYR A 76 3.79 13.98 0.41
C TYR A 76 3.19 13.83 -0.99
N TRP A 77 2.12 13.07 -1.16
CA TRP A 77 1.46 12.87 -2.45
C TRP A 77 0.82 14.15 -2.97
N ILE A 78 0.19 14.94 -2.09
CA ILE A 78 -0.30 16.27 -2.46
C ILE A 78 0.85 17.14 -2.97
N GLY A 79 1.99 17.14 -2.29
CA GLY A 79 3.17 17.87 -2.75
C GLY A 79 3.72 17.38 -4.10
N VAL A 80 3.62 16.08 -4.42
CA VAL A 80 3.96 15.56 -5.76
C VAL A 80 2.99 16.10 -6.81
N LEU A 81 1.68 16.07 -6.54
CA LEU A 81 0.66 16.58 -7.44
C LEU A 81 0.82 18.08 -7.70
N GLU A 82 1.14 18.87 -6.69
CA GLU A 82 1.37 20.30 -6.81
C GLU A 82 2.63 20.66 -7.62
N ARG A 83 3.65 19.82 -7.58
CA ARG A 83 4.88 20.02 -8.37
C ARG A 83 4.77 19.54 -9.80
N GLU A 84 4.19 18.35 -10.02
CA GLU A 84 4.24 17.63 -11.29
C GLU A 84 2.92 17.70 -12.08
N GLY A 85 1.80 18.04 -11.42
CA GLY A 85 0.45 18.05 -12.03
C GLY A 85 -0.07 19.45 -12.39
N ARG A 86 0.78 20.49 -12.39
CA ARG A 86 0.36 21.90 -12.58
C ARG A 86 -0.39 22.18 -13.86
N ASP A 87 -0.07 21.47 -14.93
CA ASP A 87 -0.64 21.68 -16.28
C ASP A 87 -1.80 20.69 -16.58
N GLY A 88 -2.39 20.07 -15.55
CA GLY A 88 -3.42 19.05 -15.72
C GLY A 88 -2.89 17.70 -16.26
N THR A 89 -1.58 17.58 -16.45
CA THR A 89 -0.94 16.31 -16.85
C THR A 89 -0.88 15.33 -15.69
N LEU A 90 -1.03 14.05 -15.99
CA LEU A 90 -0.85 13.01 -14.98
C LEU A 90 0.63 12.93 -14.57
N PRO A 91 0.98 13.08 -13.28
CA PRO A 91 2.35 12.87 -12.80
C PRO A 91 2.91 11.52 -13.21
N LYS A 92 4.24 11.45 -13.43
CA LYS A 92 4.93 10.19 -13.72
C LYS A 92 4.69 9.12 -12.64
N ALA A 93 4.42 9.57 -11.43
CA ALA A 93 4.05 8.71 -10.31
C ALA A 93 2.68 8.02 -10.46
N GLY A 94 1.85 8.39 -11.45
CA GLY A 94 0.51 7.82 -11.62
C GLY A 94 -0.45 8.17 -10.47
N LEU A 95 -0.30 9.38 -9.92
CA LEU A 95 -1.14 9.92 -8.84
C LEU A 95 -2.17 10.89 -9.42
N LYS A 96 -3.40 10.87 -8.91
CA LYS A 96 -4.43 11.86 -9.27
C LYS A 96 -5.36 12.10 -8.08
N LEU A 97 -5.80 13.33 -7.92
CA LEU A 97 -6.69 13.77 -6.86
C LEU A 97 -8.16 13.65 -7.32
N TYR A 98 -8.99 13.01 -6.51
CA TYR A 98 -10.41 12.80 -6.78
C TYR A 98 -11.26 13.23 -5.59
N ASP A 99 -12.53 13.55 -5.86
CA ASP A 99 -13.54 13.52 -4.82
C ASP A 99 -13.72 12.08 -4.33
N SER A 100 -13.63 11.89 -3.03
CA SER A 100 -13.75 10.60 -2.37
C SER A 100 -14.91 10.64 -1.40
N PHE A 101 -15.94 9.87 -1.72
CA PHE A 101 -17.13 9.73 -0.89
C PHE A 101 -16.93 8.54 0.05
N LYS A 102 -17.20 8.75 1.32
CA LYS A 102 -17.25 7.68 2.31
C LYS A 102 -18.63 7.59 2.90
N TYR A 103 -19.22 6.40 2.76
CA TYR A 103 -20.59 6.09 3.19
C TYR A 103 -20.60 5.06 4.31
N TRP A 104 -21.56 5.18 5.21
CA TRP A 104 -21.86 4.19 6.23
C TRP A 104 -23.36 3.88 6.24
N ASP A 105 -23.70 2.60 6.26
CA ASP A 105 -25.09 2.12 6.42
C ASP A 105 -25.51 2.08 7.90
N PHE A 106 -24.78 2.77 8.76
CA PHE A 106 -25.03 2.92 10.19
C PHE A 106 -24.59 4.33 10.65
N PRO A 107 -25.15 4.82 11.80
CA PRO A 107 -24.78 6.13 12.30
C PRO A 107 -23.31 6.20 12.72
N VAL A 108 -22.64 7.27 12.36
CA VAL A 108 -21.26 7.59 12.83
C VAL A 108 -21.38 8.65 13.90
N LYS A 109 -21.06 8.29 15.15
CA LYS A 109 -21.17 9.17 16.31
C LYS A 109 -19.83 9.82 16.69
N GLU A 110 -18.72 9.23 16.30
CA GLU A 110 -17.38 9.69 16.67
C GLU A 110 -16.83 10.69 15.67
N ALA A 111 -16.03 11.62 16.17
CA ALA A 111 -15.30 12.55 15.32
C ALA A 111 -14.32 11.79 14.44
N ILE A 112 -14.27 12.12 13.16
CA ILE A 112 -13.34 11.51 12.20
C ILE A 112 -11.98 12.16 12.39
N TRP A 113 -11.04 11.43 13.01
CA TRP A 113 -9.74 11.94 13.42
C TRP A 113 -8.90 12.53 12.27
N TRP A 114 -9.03 11.98 11.07
CA TRP A 114 -8.27 12.41 9.89
C TRP A 114 -8.89 13.60 9.14
N ALA A 115 -10.10 14.01 9.49
CA ALA A 115 -10.79 15.12 8.82
C ALA A 115 -9.98 16.42 8.71
N PRO A 116 -9.22 16.85 9.75
CA PRO A 116 -8.41 18.08 9.67
C PRO A 116 -7.19 18.00 8.73
N TYR A 117 -6.80 16.78 8.31
CA TYR A 117 -5.58 16.55 7.54
C TYR A 117 -5.81 16.40 6.03
N VAL A 118 -7.09 16.34 5.59
CA VAL A 118 -7.42 16.18 4.17
C VAL A 118 -8.04 17.45 3.58
N LYS A 119 -7.83 17.65 2.28
CA LYS A 119 -8.40 18.82 1.58
C LYS A 119 -9.91 18.65 1.37
N GLU A 120 -10.65 19.75 1.48
CA GLU A 120 -12.06 19.88 1.14
C GLU A 120 -12.99 18.88 1.87
N TYR A 121 -12.68 18.57 3.14
CA TYR A 121 -13.53 17.70 3.94
C TYR A 121 -14.90 18.34 4.22
N ARG A 122 -15.98 17.60 3.94
CA ARG A 122 -17.36 18.01 4.22
C ARG A 122 -18.18 16.82 4.68
N VAL A 123 -19.05 17.02 5.66
CA VAL A 123 -20.15 16.10 5.98
C VAL A 123 -21.27 16.36 4.99
N LEU A 124 -21.85 15.30 4.42
CA LEU A 124 -22.97 15.40 3.50
C LEU A 124 -24.28 15.19 4.26
N ALA A 125 -25.24 16.09 4.06
CA ALA A 125 -26.60 15.90 4.52
C ALA A 125 -27.35 14.92 3.60
N ASP A 126 -28.37 14.24 4.13
CA ASP A 126 -29.13 13.19 3.46
C ASP A 126 -29.86 13.64 2.17
N HIS A 127 -30.14 14.93 2.05
CA HIS A 127 -30.73 15.55 0.86
C HIS A 127 -29.72 15.98 -0.20
N GLN A 128 -28.41 15.83 0.05
CA GLN A 128 -27.35 16.23 -0.90
C GLN A 128 -26.94 15.07 -1.80
N GLU A 129 -26.58 15.43 -3.06
CA GLU A 129 -26.03 14.47 -4.00
C GLU A 129 -24.56 14.10 -3.66
N PRO A 130 -24.14 12.86 -3.94
CA PRO A 130 -24.93 11.74 -4.49
C PRO A 130 -25.69 10.92 -3.42
N PHE A 131 -25.70 11.35 -2.16
CA PHE A 131 -26.27 10.63 -1.02
C PHE A 131 -27.77 10.33 -1.23
N CYS A 132 -28.55 11.35 -1.61
CA CYS A 132 -30.01 11.20 -1.79
C CYS A 132 -30.34 10.29 -2.98
N SER A 133 -29.61 10.38 -4.10
CA SER A 133 -29.81 9.53 -5.28
C SER A 133 -29.53 8.07 -5.01
N ILE A 134 -28.41 7.77 -4.31
CA ILE A 134 -28.08 6.40 -3.94
C ILE A 134 -29.15 5.81 -3.02
N ASN A 135 -29.57 6.54 -2.00
CA ASN A 135 -30.63 6.08 -1.10
C ASN A 135 -31.98 5.93 -1.80
N GLY A 136 -32.28 6.82 -2.74
CA GLY A 136 -33.51 6.74 -3.57
C GLY A 136 -33.55 5.52 -4.49
N SER A 137 -32.38 5.07 -4.96
CA SER A 137 -32.22 3.89 -5.83
C SER A 137 -32.02 2.59 -5.05
N THR A 138 -31.80 2.66 -3.74
CA THR A 138 -31.54 1.46 -2.90
C THR A 138 -32.85 0.66 -2.75
N PRO A 139 -32.86 -0.64 -3.12
CA PRO A 139 -34.04 -1.49 -3.00
C PRO A 139 -34.56 -1.57 -1.56
N GLU A 140 -35.87 -1.77 -1.40
CA GLU A 140 -36.45 -2.02 -0.10
C GLU A 140 -35.83 -3.27 0.56
N GLY A 141 -35.44 -3.14 1.83
CA GLY A 141 -34.72 -4.22 2.57
C GLY A 141 -33.22 -4.24 2.39
N ALA A 142 -32.62 -3.44 1.49
CA ALA A 142 -31.19 -3.20 1.45
C ALA A 142 -30.79 -2.08 2.45
N GLY A 143 -29.55 -2.11 2.93
CA GLY A 143 -29.04 -1.08 3.84
C GLY A 143 -29.05 0.31 3.16
N LYS A 144 -29.60 1.31 3.84
CA LYS A 144 -29.53 2.71 3.41
C LYS A 144 -28.33 3.39 4.05
N ILE A 145 -27.70 4.31 3.32
CA ILE A 145 -26.67 5.16 3.86
C ILE A 145 -27.26 6.03 4.97
N GLN A 146 -26.61 6.05 6.14
CA GLN A 146 -27.01 6.84 7.31
C GLN A 146 -26.01 7.95 7.65
N ALA A 147 -24.80 7.87 7.13
CA ALA A 147 -23.79 8.92 7.26
C ALA A 147 -22.91 8.97 6.02
N ALA A 148 -22.52 10.16 5.62
CA ALA A 148 -21.68 10.37 4.46
C ALA A 148 -20.73 11.56 4.65
N VAL A 149 -19.52 11.43 4.14
CA VAL A 149 -18.55 12.52 4.02
C VAL A 149 -17.92 12.52 2.64
N VAL A 150 -17.46 13.68 2.21
CA VAL A 150 -16.64 13.82 1.01
C VAL A 150 -15.35 14.58 1.35
N TYR A 151 -14.26 14.20 0.72
CA TYR A 151 -12.95 14.83 0.83
C TYR A 151 -12.11 14.57 -0.42
N ARG A 152 -11.03 15.29 -0.58
CA ARG A 152 -10.12 15.05 -1.70
C ARG A 152 -9.14 13.94 -1.34
N ALA A 153 -9.18 12.81 -2.06
CA ALA A 153 -8.26 11.70 -1.88
C ALA A 153 -7.39 11.46 -3.12
N VAL A 154 -6.19 10.96 -2.89
CA VAL A 154 -5.26 10.61 -3.96
C VAL A 154 -5.46 9.16 -4.34
N ALA A 155 -5.86 8.89 -5.60
CA ALA A 155 -5.78 7.55 -6.19
C ALA A 155 -4.40 7.31 -6.81
N VAL A 156 -4.01 6.05 -6.83
CA VAL A 156 -2.69 5.59 -7.25
C VAL A 156 -2.85 4.54 -8.34
N ASN A 157 -2.31 4.76 -9.51
CA ASN A 157 -2.07 3.68 -10.47
C ASN A 157 -0.89 2.85 -9.96
N VAL A 158 -1.20 1.75 -9.28
CA VAL A 158 -0.21 0.96 -8.53
C VAL A 158 0.91 0.39 -9.41
N ALA A 159 0.58 -0.03 -10.63
CA ALA A 159 1.58 -0.54 -11.57
C ALA A 159 2.57 0.57 -11.97
N GLN A 160 2.05 1.75 -12.32
CA GLN A 160 2.86 2.90 -12.68
C GLN A 160 3.67 3.43 -11.49
N TYR A 161 3.07 3.49 -10.29
CA TYR A 161 3.73 3.97 -9.09
C TYR A 161 4.90 3.09 -8.67
N LEU A 162 4.77 1.76 -8.73
CA LEU A 162 5.86 0.85 -8.42
C LEU A 162 7.03 1.00 -9.40
N LEU A 163 6.74 1.11 -10.70
CA LEU A 163 7.76 1.40 -11.73
C LEU A 163 8.44 2.75 -11.49
N TYR A 164 7.66 3.78 -11.16
CA TYR A 164 8.18 5.11 -10.82
C TYR A 164 9.14 5.07 -9.63
N LEU A 165 8.76 4.37 -8.54
CA LEU A 165 9.65 4.23 -7.37
C LEU A 165 10.94 3.50 -7.71
N GLN A 166 10.85 2.40 -8.49
CA GLN A 166 12.03 1.64 -8.92
C GLN A 166 12.96 2.50 -9.80
N GLU A 167 12.38 3.22 -10.77
CA GLU A 167 13.14 4.10 -11.65
C GLU A 167 13.80 5.25 -10.88
N ARG A 168 13.07 5.86 -9.94
CA ARG A 168 13.58 6.94 -9.08
C ARG A 168 14.73 6.45 -8.22
N ALA A 169 14.60 5.28 -7.59
CA ALA A 169 15.69 4.68 -6.83
C ALA A 169 16.93 4.41 -7.71
N ARG A 170 16.73 3.84 -8.92
CA ARG A 170 17.82 3.57 -9.87
C ARG A 170 18.52 4.85 -10.36
N LYS A 171 17.76 5.89 -10.67
CA LYS A 171 18.30 7.20 -11.09
C LYS A 171 19.13 7.85 -9.99
N ALA A 172 18.79 7.62 -8.73
CA ALA A 172 19.55 8.08 -7.59
C ALA A 172 20.74 7.16 -7.23
N GLY A 173 20.97 6.07 -7.97
CA GLY A 173 22.13 5.18 -7.84
C GLY A 173 21.86 3.82 -7.19
N ALA A 174 20.62 3.50 -6.80
CA ALA A 174 20.30 2.19 -6.26
C ALA A 174 20.37 1.08 -7.33
N VAL A 175 20.81 -0.10 -6.91
CA VAL A 175 20.82 -1.31 -7.74
C VAL A 175 19.65 -2.21 -7.34
N VAL A 176 18.91 -2.73 -8.33
CA VAL A 176 17.82 -3.67 -8.09
C VAL A 176 18.17 -5.02 -8.71
N ILE A 177 18.23 -6.03 -7.86
CA ILE A 177 18.58 -7.42 -8.21
C ILE A 177 17.32 -8.28 -8.02
N LYS A 178 16.89 -8.95 -9.09
CA LYS A 178 15.82 -9.96 -9.00
C LYS A 178 16.45 -11.30 -8.62
N ALA A 179 16.25 -11.69 -7.36
CA ALA A 179 16.72 -12.96 -6.82
C ALA A 179 15.82 -13.44 -5.69
N ARG A 180 15.60 -14.76 -5.62
CA ARG A 180 14.83 -15.40 -4.53
C ARG A 180 15.79 -15.80 -3.43
N LEU A 181 15.60 -15.25 -2.25
CA LEU A 181 16.38 -15.59 -1.06
C LEU A 181 15.79 -16.82 -0.35
N PRO A 182 16.63 -17.60 0.37
CA PRO A 182 16.16 -18.76 1.15
C PRO A 182 15.38 -18.32 2.38
N VAL A 183 14.05 -18.43 2.31
CA VAL A 183 13.14 -18.02 3.43
C VAL A 183 12.98 -19.10 4.49
N ASP A 184 13.16 -20.38 4.13
CA ASP A 184 12.92 -21.52 5.02
C ASP A 184 14.08 -21.77 6.00
N GLN A 185 15.22 -21.12 5.79
CA GLN A 185 16.43 -21.24 6.62
C GLN A 185 16.57 -20.11 7.65
N GLY A 186 15.54 -19.26 7.76
CA GLY A 186 15.49 -18.14 8.69
C GLY A 186 16.26 -16.89 8.22
N LEU A 187 16.10 -15.82 9.01
CA LEU A 187 16.56 -14.49 8.62
C LEU A 187 18.09 -14.43 8.44
N GLN A 188 18.88 -15.05 9.31
CA GLN A 188 20.34 -15.03 9.18
C GLN A 188 20.79 -15.52 7.80
N HIS A 189 20.32 -16.69 7.37
CA HIS A 189 20.73 -17.27 6.08
C HIS A 189 20.29 -16.43 4.89
N ALA A 190 19.11 -15.80 5.00
CA ALA A 190 18.64 -14.88 3.95
C ALA A 190 19.50 -13.62 3.87
N LEU A 191 19.94 -13.05 5.00
CA LEU A 191 20.86 -11.91 5.02
C LEU A 191 22.21 -12.26 4.41
N GLU A 192 22.75 -13.44 4.73
CA GLU A 192 24.01 -13.93 4.14
C GLU A 192 23.87 -14.19 2.63
N ALA A 193 22.74 -14.76 2.20
CA ALA A 193 22.45 -14.95 0.78
C ALA A 193 22.32 -13.61 0.05
N ALA A 194 21.67 -12.63 0.66
CA ALA A 194 21.54 -11.28 0.11
C ALA A 194 22.92 -10.59 -0.05
N GLU A 195 23.82 -10.76 0.93
CA GLU A 195 25.20 -10.27 0.80
C GLU A 195 25.94 -10.93 -0.37
N ARG A 196 25.84 -12.28 -0.50
CA ARG A 196 26.45 -12.99 -1.64
C ARG A 196 25.92 -12.50 -2.98
N GLU A 197 24.59 -12.31 -3.10
CA GLU A 197 23.96 -11.77 -4.32
C GLU A 197 24.46 -10.34 -4.63
N ALA A 198 24.52 -9.47 -3.65
CA ALA A 198 25.05 -8.12 -3.82
C ALA A 198 26.52 -8.16 -4.27
N MET A 199 27.36 -8.96 -3.61
CA MET A 199 28.79 -9.10 -3.93
C MET A 199 29.00 -9.70 -5.32
N SER A 200 28.17 -10.64 -5.78
CA SER A 200 28.23 -11.18 -7.15
C SER A 200 28.00 -10.14 -8.24
N LYS A 201 27.38 -9.01 -7.88
CA LYS A 201 27.15 -7.84 -8.74
C LYS A 201 28.12 -6.70 -8.47
N GLY A 202 29.26 -6.98 -7.79
CA GLY A 202 30.30 -6.00 -7.51
C GLY A 202 29.97 -5.01 -6.38
N ARG A 203 28.93 -5.30 -5.57
CA ARG A 203 28.59 -4.47 -4.41
C ARG A 203 29.39 -4.87 -3.18
N ARG A 204 29.47 -3.98 -2.18
CA ARG A 204 30.11 -4.27 -0.88
C ARG A 204 29.20 -5.14 0.00
N LYS A 205 29.71 -5.61 1.13
CA LYS A 205 28.89 -6.15 2.21
C LYS A 205 27.94 -5.08 2.73
N GLY A 206 26.77 -5.52 3.22
CA GLY A 206 25.79 -4.62 3.81
C GLY A 206 26.23 -4.12 5.20
N ASP A 207 26.22 -2.81 5.41
CA ASP A 207 26.41 -2.19 6.71
C ASP A 207 25.14 -2.28 7.56
N CYS A 208 23.97 -2.27 6.89
CA CYS A 208 22.64 -2.46 7.47
C CYS A 208 21.69 -3.10 6.45
N PHE A 209 20.65 -3.78 6.94
CA PHE A 209 19.61 -4.41 6.13
C PHE A 209 18.25 -3.82 6.45
N VAL A 210 17.40 -3.69 5.44
CA VAL A 210 15.97 -3.38 5.62
C VAL A 210 15.16 -4.59 5.19
N ASN A 211 14.39 -5.15 6.13
CA ASN A 211 13.49 -6.26 5.83
C ASN A 211 12.08 -5.75 5.51
N ALA A 212 11.75 -5.67 4.21
CA ALA A 212 10.46 -5.26 3.67
C ALA A 212 9.78 -6.41 2.89
N THR A 213 9.91 -7.65 3.38
CA THR A 213 9.49 -8.87 2.68
C THR A 213 7.99 -9.20 2.80
N GLY A 214 7.18 -8.30 3.40
CA GLY A 214 5.72 -8.48 3.48
C GLY A 214 5.34 -9.79 4.17
N LEU A 215 4.48 -10.62 3.55
CA LEU A 215 4.08 -11.93 4.10
C LEU A 215 5.25 -12.90 4.23
N GLY A 216 6.30 -12.75 3.42
CA GLY A 216 7.51 -13.57 3.54
C GLY A 216 8.20 -13.45 4.90
N ALA A 217 7.97 -12.35 5.62
CA ALA A 217 8.51 -12.14 6.97
C ALA A 217 8.01 -13.18 7.99
N ALA A 218 6.82 -13.75 7.80
CA ALA A 218 6.29 -14.81 8.66
C ALA A 218 7.29 -15.98 8.78
N LYS A 219 7.71 -16.53 7.66
CA LYS A 219 8.71 -17.63 7.62
C LYS A 219 10.12 -17.12 7.91
N LEU A 220 10.48 -16.00 7.30
CA LEU A 220 11.82 -15.45 7.36
C LEU A 220 12.27 -15.09 8.78
N CYS A 221 11.36 -14.49 9.57
CA CYS A 221 11.62 -14.04 10.94
C CYS A 221 11.02 -14.97 12.01
N GLY A 222 10.31 -16.03 11.62
CA GLY A 222 9.50 -16.82 12.57
C GLY A 222 8.41 -15.98 13.26
N ASP A 223 7.87 -14.96 12.56
CA ASP A 223 6.87 -14.07 13.14
C ASP A 223 5.47 -14.70 13.00
N GLU A 224 5.05 -15.43 14.03
CA GLU A 224 3.74 -16.11 14.12
C GLU A 224 2.56 -15.13 14.21
N THR A 225 2.83 -13.85 14.44
CA THR A 225 1.79 -12.82 14.47
C THR A 225 1.37 -12.35 13.07
N MET A 226 2.09 -12.77 12.02
CA MET A 226 1.77 -12.48 10.63
C MET A 226 0.67 -13.40 10.09
N TYR A 227 -0.26 -12.84 9.33
CA TYR A 227 -1.32 -13.57 8.65
C TYR A 227 -1.72 -12.88 7.35
N PRO A 228 -2.22 -13.64 6.34
CA PRO A 228 -2.77 -13.04 5.13
C PRO A 228 -4.14 -12.43 5.41
N ILE A 229 -4.44 -11.33 4.73
CA ILE A 229 -5.81 -10.82 4.58
C ILE A 229 -6.14 -10.86 3.10
N ARG A 230 -6.83 -11.91 2.68
CA ARG A 230 -7.25 -12.07 1.29
C ARG A 230 -8.25 -10.98 0.92
N GLY A 231 -8.06 -10.39 -0.25
CA GLY A 231 -8.99 -9.45 -0.84
C GLY A 231 -9.24 -9.80 -2.29
N GLN A 232 -10.50 -10.06 -2.64
CA GLN A 232 -10.94 -10.19 -4.02
C GLN A 232 -11.44 -8.85 -4.54
N THR A 233 -11.08 -8.53 -5.78
CA THR A 233 -11.46 -7.30 -6.49
C THR A 233 -11.77 -7.61 -7.95
N VAL A 234 -12.51 -6.71 -8.60
CA VAL A 234 -12.80 -6.76 -10.04
C VAL A 234 -12.22 -5.52 -10.69
N LEU A 235 -11.39 -5.70 -11.71
CA LEU A 235 -10.91 -4.63 -12.57
C LEU A 235 -11.87 -4.50 -13.75
N VAL A 236 -12.45 -3.31 -13.92
CA VAL A 236 -13.38 -3.01 -15.00
C VAL A 236 -12.83 -1.90 -15.90
N LYS A 237 -13.29 -1.86 -17.15
CA LYS A 237 -13.00 -0.80 -18.10
C LYS A 237 -13.71 0.49 -17.72
N GLY A 238 -13.12 1.61 -18.03
CA GLY A 238 -13.58 2.95 -17.67
C GLY A 238 -12.88 3.46 -16.41
N GLU A 239 -12.51 4.73 -16.41
CA GLU A 239 -11.93 5.42 -15.26
C GLU A 239 -13.04 6.21 -14.58
N ALA A 240 -13.43 5.79 -13.36
CA ALA A 240 -14.46 6.47 -12.57
C ALA A 240 -14.07 7.93 -12.30
N ALA A 241 -15.05 8.81 -12.30
CA ALA A 241 -14.86 10.23 -12.02
C ALA A 241 -14.58 10.51 -10.55
N THR A 242 -14.99 9.61 -9.65
CA THR A 242 -14.88 9.74 -8.20
C THR A 242 -14.39 8.44 -7.56
N ILE A 243 -13.94 8.53 -6.32
CA ILE A 243 -13.71 7.39 -5.44
C ILE A 243 -14.92 7.26 -4.51
N PHE A 244 -15.36 6.04 -4.23
CA PHE A 244 -16.22 5.82 -3.08
C PHE A 244 -15.73 4.65 -2.22
N THR A 245 -16.09 4.69 -0.96
CA THR A 245 -15.95 3.60 0.00
C THR A 245 -17.22 3.51 0.82
N ARG A 246 -17.88 2.35 0.84
CA ARG A 246 -19.10 2.11 1.59
C ARG A 246 -18.88 1.02 2.64
N SER A 247 -19.23 1.31 3.86
CA SER A 247 -19.20 0.39 5.00
C SER A 247 -20.64 -0.02 5.33
N GLY A 248 -21.04 -1.21 4.90
CA GLY A 248 -22.29 -1.84 5.30
C GLY A 248 -22.13 -2.60 6.63
N VAL A 249 -23.23 -3.18 7.14
CA VAL A 249 -23.22 -3.97 8.38
C VAL A 249 -22.34 -5.21 8.21
N ASP A 250 -22.51 -5.94 7.08
CA ASP A 250 -21.82 -7.21 6.82
C ASP A 250 -20.98 -7.17 5.54
N TYR A 251 -20.76 -6.01 4.93
CA TYR A 251 -20.00 -5.86 3.72
C TYR A 251 -19.22 -4.56 3.66
N GLY A 252 -18.23 -4.53 2.77
CA GLY A 252 -17.56 -3.31 2.35
C GLY A 252 -17.50 -3.25 0.83
N ALA A 253 -17.84 -2.09 0.27
CA ALA A 253 -17.73 -1.83 -1.15
C ALA A 253 -16.83 -0.63 -1.40
N TYR A 254 -16.11 -0.62 -2.52
CA TYR A 254 -15.32 0.53 -2.93
C TYR A 254 -15.10 0.55 -4.44
N CYS A 255 -14.94 1.76 -4.95
CA CYS A 255 -14.55 2.04 -6.31
C CYS A 255 -13.29 2.91 -6.27
N ILE A 256 -12.25 2.47 -6.97
CA ILE A 256 -10.98 3.19 -7.03
C ILE A 256 -10.52 3.29 -8.48
N PRO A 257 -10.61 4.48 -9.12
CA PRO A 257 -10.06 4.67 -10.45
C PRO A 257 -8.55 4.48 -10.44
N ARG A 258 -8.01 3.86 -11.50
CA ARG A 258 -6.56 3.78 -11.74
C ARG A 258 -6.13 4.88 -12.70
N PRO A 259 -5.58 5.99 -12.21
CA PRO A 259 -5.31 7.17 -13.02
C PRO A 259 -4.55 6.87 -14.32
N GLY A 260 -5.10 7.32 -15.45
CA GLY A 260 -4.48 7.20 -16.77
C GLY A 260 -4.47 5.79 -17.37
N SER A 261 -5.12 4.81 -16.74
CA SER A 261 -5.18 3.44 -17.26
C SER A 261 -6.47 3.12 -18.03
N GLY A 262 -7.47 3.99 -17.96
CA GLY A 262 -8.81 3.71 -18.48
C GLY A 262 -9.52 2.56 -17.76
N SER A 263 -9.14 2.29 -16.51
CA SER A 263 -9.74 1.20 -15.72
C SER A 263 -10.01 1.60 -14.27
N THR A 264 -10.87 0.86 -13.61
CA THR A 264 -11.29 1.07 -12.23
C THR A 264 -11.29 -0.24 -11.46
N ILE A 265 -10.82 -0.22 -10.23
CA ILE A 265 -10.95 -1.34 -9.28
C ILE A 265 -12.26 -1.22 -8.52
N LEU A 266 -13.05 -2.29 -8.56
CA LEU A 266 -14.20 -2.49 -7.72
C LEU A 266 -13.87 -3.52 -6.64
N GLY A 267 -14.24 -3.27 -5.41
CA GLY A 267 -13.94 -4.17 -4.31
C GLY A 267 -14.97 -4.14 -3.19
N GLY A 268 -14.83 -4.94 -2.20
CA GLY A 268 -14.08 -6.18 -2.18
C GLY A 268 -14.08 -6.80 -0.80
N THR A 269 -13.33 -7.87 -0.63
CA THR A 269 -13.32 -8.67 0.60
C THR A 269 -12.13 -8.38 1.51
N LYS A 270 -12.27 -8.81 2.79
CA LYS A 270 -11.21 -8.78 3.81
C LYS A 270 -11.27 -10.08 4.62
N GLU A 271 -10.73 -11.17 4.05
CA GLU A 271 -10.81 -12.53 4.63
C GLU A 271 -9.49 -12.84 5.35
N LYS A 272 -9.52 -12.75 6.68
CA LYS A 272 -8.34 -13.01 7.53
C LYS A 272 -7.98 -14.50 7.54
N GLY A 273 -6.70 -14.82 7.43
CA GLY A 273 -6.17 -16.18 7.50
C GLY A 273 -6.37 -17.01 6.22
N VAL A 274 -6.97 -16.46 5.19
CA VAL A 274 -7.24 -17.17 3.92
C VAL A 274 -6.09 -16.96 2.94
N TRP A 275 -5.48 -18.07 2.47
CA TRP A 275 -4.33 -18.08 1.56
C TRP A 275 -4.70 -18.32 0.08
N SER A 276 -5.97 -18.59 -0.21
CA SER A 276 -6.42 -18.90 -1.58
C SER A 276 -6.22 -17.72 -2.54
N GLU A 277 -5.66 -18.00 -3.70
CA GLU A 277 -5.54 -17.06 -4.81
C GLU A 277 -6.70 -17.17 -5.82
N THR A 278 -7.56 -18.18 -5.66
CA THR A 278 -8.66 -18.44 -6.58
C THR A 278 -9.83 -17.50 -6.32
N PRO A 279 -10.30 -16.72 -7.31
CA PRO A 279 -11.49 -15.92 -7.17
C PRO A 279 -12.76 -16.75 -6.96
N ASP A 280 -13.66 -16.25 -6.10
CA ASP A 280 -15.01 -16.82 -5.94
C ASP A 280 -15.99 -16.09 -6.85
N PRO A 281 -16.70 -16.79 -7.76
CA PRO A 281 -17.70 -16.18 -8.64
C PRO A 281 -18.85 -15.48 -7.89
N LYS A 282 -19.27 -16.00 -6.73
CA LYS A 282 -20.34 -15.38 -5.92
C LYS A 282 -19.88 -14.05 -5.33
N VAL A 283 -18.63 -13.98 -4.89
CA VAL A 283 -18.02 -12.73 -4.41
C VAL A 283 -17.92 -11.71 -5.56
N THR A 284 -17.56 -12.17 -6.77
CA THR A 284 -17.55 -11.31 -7.96
C THR A 284 -18.92 -10.69 -8.21
N GLU A 285 -19.98 -11.52 -8.23
CA GLU A 285 -21.36 -11.05 -8.41
C GLU A 285 -21.77 -10.02 -7.34
N GLN A 286 -21.43 -10.26 -6.07
CA GLN A 286 -21.72 -9.34 -4.97
C GLN A 286 -20.99 -7.99 -5.14
N ILE A 287 -19.72 -8.01 -5.53
CA ILE A 287 -18.93 -6.79 -5.79
C ILE A 287 -19.60 -5.96 -6.89
N LEU A 288 -19.95 -6.60 -8.02
CA LEU A 288 -20.58 -5.91 -9.15
C LEU A 288 -21.98 -5.36 -8.78
N LYS A 289 -22.77 -6.13 -8.03
CA LYS A 289 -24.09 -5.70 -7.55
C LYS A 289 -24.03 -4.46 -6.68
N HIS A 290 -23.07 -4.40 -5.72
CA HIS A 290 -22.90 -3.21 -4.90
C HIS A 290 -22.40 -2.03 -5.72
N ALA A 291 -21.42 -2.24 -6.61
CA ALA A 291 -20.87 -1.18 -7.45
C ALA A 291 -21.91 -0.57 -8.41
N ALA A 292 -22.84 -1.37 -8.92
CA ALA A 292 -23.88 -0.90 -9.83
C ALA A 292 -24.82 0.17 -9.23
N LEU A 293 -24.96 0.20 -7.90
CA LEU A 293 -25.72 1.22 -7.19
C LEU A 293 -24.98 2.56 -7.09
N ASP A 294 -23.66 2.50 -6.94
CA ASP A 294 -22.84 3.66 -6.62
C ASP A 294 -22.14 4.28 -7.85
N ILE A 295 -21.93 3.49 -8.94
CA ILE A 295 -21.25 3.93 -10.17
C ILE A 295 -21.89 3.34 -11.45
N PRO A 296 -23.18 3.55 -11.69
CA PRO A 296 -23.84 3.02 -12.89
C PRO A 296 -23.23 3.53 -14.21
N GLU A 297 -22.52 4.65 -14.21
CA GLU A 297 -21.84 5.21 -15.39
C GLU A 297 -20.72 4.32 -15.94
N LEU A 298 -20.19 3.38 -15.17
CA LEU A 298 -19.23 2.39 -15.64
C LEU A 298 -19.86 1.11 -16.20
N MET A 299 -21.18 1.00 -16.20
CA MET A 299 -21.91 -0.14 -16.77
C MET A 299 -22.04 0.03 -18.29
N THR A 300 -20.90 -0.09 -18.99
CA THR A 300 -20.78 0.16 -20.44
C THR A 300 -20.67 -1.12 -21.27
N GLY A 301 -20.83 -2.28 -20.64
CA GLY A 301 -20.79 -3.57 -21.31
C GLY A 301 -22.00 -3.77 -22.24
N PRO A 302 -21.89 -4.65 -23.25
CA PRO A 302 -22.92 -4.88 -24.25
C PRO A 302 -24.22 -5.48 -23.67
N ASP A 303 -24.16 -6.07 -22.49
CA ASP A 303 -25.27 -6.61 -21.71
C ASP A 303 -25.87 -5.58 -20.72
N GLY A 304 -25.38 -4.34 -20.74
CA GLY A 304 -25.74 -3.29 -19.78
C GLY A 304 -25.05 -3.43 -18.42
N GLY A 305 -24.10 -4.36 -18.28
CA GLY A 305 -23.28 -4.53 -17.07
C GLY A 305 -21.90 -3.88 -17.18
N PHE A 306 -20.99 -4.20 -16.26
CA PHE A 306 -19.59 -3.76 -16.31
C PHE A 306 -18.79 -4.55 -17.33
N GLU A 307 -17.92 -3.90 -18.10
CA GLU A 307 -16.94 -4.58 -18.95
C GLU A 307 -15.75 -5.03 -18.09
N ILE A 308 -15.75 -6.32 -17.70
CA ILE A 308 -14.75 -6.91 -16.82
C ILE A 308 -13.44 -7.14 -17.56
N ILE A 309 -12.34 -6.58 -17.08
CA ILE A 309 -10.98 -6.83 -17.57
C ILE A 309 -10.38 -8.06 -16.87
N SER A 310 -10.50 -8.12 -15.53
CA SER A 310 -10.02 -9.27 -14.75
C SER A 310 -10.64 -9.31 -13.35
N VAL A 311 -10.72 -10.52 -12.79
CA VAL A 311 -11.01 -10.73 -11.38
C VAL A 311 -9.70 -11.08 -10.68
N GLN A 312 -9.42 -10.44 -9.57
CA GLN A 312 -8.11 -10.45 -8.92
C GLN A 312 -8.22 -10.82 -7.45
N CYS A 313 -7.21 -11.55 -6.95
CA CYS A 313 -7.02 -11.78 -5.52
C CYS A 313 -5.65 -11.27 -5.10
N GLY A 314 -5.58 -10.65 -3.93
CA GLY A 314 -4.32 -10.23 -3.32
C GLY A 314 -4.29 -10.59 -1.83
N LEU A 315 -3.10 -10.88 -1.32
CA LEU A 315 -2.88 -11.23 0.09
C LEU A 315 -2.20 -10.06 0.79
N ARG A 316 -2.96 -9.32 1.60
CA ARG A 316 -2.40 -8.21 2.40
C ARG A 316 -1.62 -8.77 3.59
N PRO A 317 -0.43 -8.24 3.90
CA PRO A 317 0.40 -8.72 5.01
C PRO A 317 -0.12 -8.18 6.35
N GLY A 318 -1.13 -8.85 6.93
CA GLY A 318 -1.65 -8.55 8.26
C GLY A 318 -0.65 -8.97 9.35
N ARG A 319 -0.63 -8.22 10.47
CA ARG A 319 0.15 -8.54 11.65
C ARG A 319 -0.61 -8.14 12.92
N HIS A 320 -0.70 -9.04 13.87
CA HIS A 320 -1.22 -8.72 15.19
C HIS A 320 -0.26 -7.73 15.89
N GLY A 321 -0.80 -6.66 16.46
CA GLY A 321 -0.02 -5.58 17.06
C GLY A 321 0.47 -4.52 16.05
N GLY A 322 0.00 -4.55 14.79
CA GLY A 322 0.33 -3.56 13.76
C GLY A 322 1.66 -3.81 13.05
N ALA A 323 2.05 -2.89 12.18
CA ALA A 323 3.27 -3.00 11.41
C ALA A 323 4.52 -3.01 12.30
N ARG A 324 5.46 -3.90 11.97
CA ARG A 324 6.78 -3.98 12.61
C ARG A 324 7.74 -3.04 11.88
N VAL A 325 8.07 -1.91 12.51
CA VAL A 325 9.09 -0.98 12.04
C VAL A 325 10.01 -0.67 13.21
N GLU A 326 11.12 -1.41 13.29
CA GLU A 326 12.04 -1.38 14.43
C GLU A 326 13.42 -1.97 14.08
N ILE A 327 14.41 -1.68 14.92
CA ILE A 327 15.78 -2.22 14.80
C ILE A 327 15.87 -3.57 15.51
N GLU A 328 16.54 -4.53 14.85
CA GLU A 328 16.98 -5.79 15.45
C GLU A 328 18.45 -6.07 15.10
N ARG A 329 19.14 -6.83 15.97
CA ARG A 329 20.45 -7.40 15.66
C ARG A 329 20.34 -8.91 15.49
N VAL A 330 20.71 -9.38 14.30
CA VAL A 330 20.67 -10.80 13.93
C VAL A 330 22.09 -11.27 13.65
N CYS A 331 22.65 -12.07 14.53
CA CYS A 331 24.02 -12.57 14.43
C CYS A 331 25.05 -11.47 14.09
N GLY A 332 24.95 -10.35 14.81
CA GLY A 332 25.83 -9.19 14.65
C GLY A 332 25.47 -8.24 13.51
N LYS A 333 24.58 -8.64 12.58
CA LYS A 333 24.09 -7.78 11.50
C LYS A 333 23.00 -6.82 12.01
N ARG A 334 23.01 -5.58 11.50
CA ARG A 334 21.96 -4.57 11.77
C ARG A 334 20.80 -4.80 10.81
N VAL A 335 19.59 -4.94 11.35
CA VAL A 335 18.37 -5.11 10.56
C VAL A 335 17.34 -4.10 11.02
N VAL A 336 16.73 -3.40 10.08
CA VAL A 336 15.52 -2.60 10.30
C VAL A 336 14.37 -3.32 9.63
N HIS A 337 13.40 -3.76 10.43
CA HIS A 337 12.18 -4.35 9.89
C HIS A 337 11.24 -3.27 9.38
N ALA A 338 10.50 -3.55 8.32
CA ALA A 338 9.47 -2.69 7.74
C ALA A 338 8.42 -3.55 7.02
N TYR A 339 7.58 -4.28 7.79
CA TYR A 339 6.58 -5.18 7.25
C TYR A 339 5.30 -5.25 8.11
N GLY A 340 4.26 -5.91 7.60
CA GLY A 340 3.03 -6.12 8.36
C GLY A 340 2.04 -4.96 8.29
N HIS A 341 2.06 -4.13 7.23
CA HIS A 341 1.22 -2.94 7.06
C HIS A 341 -0.23 -3.26 6.68
N ALA A 342 -0.63 -4.52 6.65
CA ALA A 342 -2.00 -4.96 6.30
C ALA A 342 -2.53 -4.31 5.00
N GLY A 343 -3.70 -3.67 5.07
CA GLY A 343 -4.28 -2.89 3.96
C GLY A 343 -3.65 -1.51 3.77
N GLY A 344 -2.82 -1.06 4.71
CA GLY A 344 -2.26 0.30 4.75
C GLY A 344 -0.94 0.49 4.00
N GLY A 345 -0.43 -0.53 3.30
CA GLY A 345 0.92 -0.50 2.73
C GLY A 345 1.23 0.72 1.85
N TYR A 346 0.29 1.18 1.03
CA TYR A 346 0.46 2.39 0.21
C TYR A 346 0.32 3.65 1.04
N GLN A 347 -0.73 3.77 1.82
CA GLN A 347 -1.03 4.98 2.60
C GLN A 347 -0.05 5.21 3.76
N ASN A 348 0.59 4.17 4.28
CA ASN A 348 1.66 4.29 5.27
C ASN A 348 3.06 4.49 4.65
N SER A 349 3.20 4.34 3.34
CA SER A 349 4.50 4.09 2.69
C SER A 349 5.54 5.16 2.97
N ILE A 350 5.16 6.43 2.92
CA ILE A 350 6.09 7.55 3.12
C ILE A 350 6.50 7.71 4.58
N GLY A 351 5.51 7.74 5.50
CA GLY A 351 5.80 7.89 6.93
C GLY A 351 6.61 6.70 7.46
N SER A 352 6.26 5.47 7.06
CA SER A 352 7.01 4.26 7.38
C SER A 352 8.43 4.28 6.82
N ALA A 353 8.64 4.77 5.57
CA ALA A 353 9.96 4.87 4.97
C ALA A 353 10.84 5.93 5.65
N ARG A 354 10.27 7.05 6.06
CA ARG A 354 10.98 8.07 6.86
C ARG A 354 11.45 7.52 8.22
N LEU A 355 10.57 6.75 8.88
CA LEU A 355 10.97 6.06 10.11
C LEU A 355 12.05 5.01 9.83
N THR A 356 11.94 4.23 8.74
CA THR A 356 12.94 3.25 8.34
C THR A 356 14.32 3.91 8.11
N LEU A 357 14.37 5.04 7.40
CA LEU A 357 15.61 5.80 7.20
C LEU A 357 16.22 6.22 8.53
N ARG A 358 15.43 6.85 9.41
CA ARG A 358 15.91 7.28 10.73
C ARG A 358 16.48 6.11 11.54
N LEU A 359 15.78 4.97 11.58
CA LEU A 359 16.24 3.78 12.29
C LEU A 359 17.51 3.17 11.68
N VAL A 360 17.68 3.21 10.36
CA VAL A 360 18.92 2.83 9.71
C VAL A 360 20.06 3.73 10.17
N GLU A 361 19.90 5.05 10.13
CA GLU A 361 20.89 6.01 10.58
C GLU A 361 21.25 5.85 12.07
N GLU A 362 20.24 5.69 12.94
CA GLU A 362 20.43 5.39 14.37
C GLU A 362 21.22 4.10 14.58
N SER A 363 20.89 3.03 13.84
CA SER A 363 21.60 1.76 13.95
C SER A 363 23.05 1.84 13.52
N LEU A 364 23.36 2.69 12.54
CA LEU A 364 24.71 2.91 12.02
C LEU A 364 25.53 3.79 12.95
N ALA A 365 24.91 4.78 13.61
CA ALA A 365 25.58 5.66 14.58
C ALA A 365 25.97 4.93 15.88
N CYS A 366 25.23 3.89 16.28
CA CYS A 366 25.58 3.07 17.44
C CYS A 366 26.87 2.26 17.16
N ALA A 367 27.96 2.60 17.87
CA ALA A 367 29.23 1.85 17.79
C ALA A 367 28.97 0.34 17.98
N PRO A 368 29.73 -0.55 17.32
CA PRO A 368 29.69 -1.96 17.64
C PRO A 368 30.01 -2.11 19.11
N VAL A 369 29.15 -2.81 19.87
CA VAL A 369 29.50 -3.22 21.24
C VAL A 369 30.77 -4.06 21.08
N ALA A 370 31.91 -3.48 21.46
CA ALA A 370 33.17 -4.23 21.51
C ALA A 370 32.89 -5.47 22.34
N ALA A 371 33.10 -6.64 21.77
CA ALA A 371 33.09 -7.89 22.52
C ALA A 371 34.04 -7.68 23.69
N ARG A 372 33.50 -7.52 24.90
CA ARG A 372 34.30 -7.61 26.11
C ARG A 372 34.69 -9.09 26.20
N LEU A 373 35.95 -9.36 25.82
CA LEU A 373 36.62 -10.61 26.08
C LEU A 373 36.69 -10.88 27.58
#